data_5ca69dc01993be4c2eb1e26e9f0dfeec
#
_entry.id   5ca69dc01993be4c2eb1e26e9f0dfeec
#
_cell.length_a   1.000
_cell.length_b   1.000
_cell.length_c   1.000
_cell.angle_alpha   90.00
_cell.angle_beta   90.00
_cell.angle_gamma   90.00
#
_symmetry.space_group_name_H-M   'P 1'
#
loop_
_entity.id
_entity.type
_entity.pdbx_description
1 polymer ?
#
loop_
_entity_poly.entity_id
_entity_poly.type
_entity_poly.pdbx_seq_one_letter_code
_entity_poly.pdbx_strand_id
1 'polypeptide(L)'
;MVASVGAQSLERITPGQEWPDRKGEHINAHGGGLLFHEGKYYWYGENRPARGFTTEVGVEVYSSSDLMNWEDEGVALAVSEEAGHDIERGCIMERPKVVRNPKTGKFVMLFHLE
;
A
#
# COMPACT_ATOMS: atom_id res chain seq x y z
N MET A 1 -32.01 -6.73 8.12
CA MET A 1 -31.30 -7.56 7.13
C MET A 1 -30.03 -6.82 6.75
N VAL A 2 -28.89 -7.23 7.25
CA VAL A 2 -27.61 -6.64 6.83
C VAL A 2 -27.25 -7.34 5.53
N ALA A 3 -27.31 -6.62 4.42
CA ALA A 3 -26.80 -7.12 3.17
C ALA A 3 -25.28 -7.33 3.34
N SER A 4 -24.81 -8.54 3.24
CA SER A 4 -23.38 -8.81 3.13
C SER A 4 -22.92 -8.20 1.80
N VAL A 5 -22.13 -7.12 1.89
CA VAL A 5 -21.46 -6.59 0.70
C VAL A 5 -20.40 -7.63 0.35
N GLY A 6 -20.65 -8.44 -0.67
CA GLY A 6 -19.67 -9.38 -1.20
C GLY A 6 -18.43 -8.64 -1.69
N ALA A 7 -17.26 -9.31 -1.68
CA ALA A 7 -16.04 -8.77 -2.23
C ALA A 7 -16.27 -8.30 -3.67
N GLN A 8 -15.87 -7.06 -4.00
CA GLN A 8 -15.99 -6.52 -5.34
C GLN A 8 -14.94 -7.18 -6.26
N SER A 9 -15.33 -7.44 -7.51
CA SER A 9 -14.45 -7.95 -8.54
C SER A 9 -14.56 -7.08 -9.78
N LEU A 10 -13.42 -6.58 -10.24
CA LEU A 10 -13.31 -5.80 -11.46
C LEU A 10 -13.03 -6.72 -12.63
N GLU A 11 -13.62 -6.43 -13.76
CA GLU A 11 -13.35 -7.11 -15.04
C GLU A 11 -12.38 -6.31 -15.93
N ARG A 12 -12.13 -5.05 -15.57
CA ARG A 12 -11.22 -4.16 -16.30
C ARG A 12 -10.72 -3.03 -15.41
N ILE A 13 -9.56 -2.50 -15.78
CA ILE A 13 -9.03 -1.26 -15.19
C ILE A 13 -9.53 -0.09 -16.05
N THR A 14 -10.06 0.95 -15.42
CA THR A 14 -10.50 2.18 -16.10
C THR A 14 -9.55 3.32 -15.74
N PRO A 15 -8.61 3.70 -16.61
CA PRO A 15 -7.69 4.79 -16.34
C PRO A 15 -8.41 6.11 -16.05
N GLY A 16 -7.88 6.89 -15.11
CA GLY A 16 -8.43 8.19 -14.74
C GLY A 16 -9.65 8.12 -13.81
N GLN A 17 -10.06 6.94 -13.39
CA GLN A 17 -11.09 6.72 -12.40
C GLN A 17 -10.49 6.26 -11.08
N GLU A 18 -11.26 6.34 -10.00
CA GLU A 18 -10.90 5.70 -8.75
C GLU A 18 -10.72 4.19 -8.96
N TRP A 19 -9.71 3.64 -8.31
CA TRP A 19 -9.47 2.20 -8.36
C TRP A 19 -9.85 1.60 -6.99
N PRO A 20 -11.02 0.97 -6.89
CA PRO A 20 -11.47 0.39 -5.63
C PRO A 20 -10.74 -0.93 -5.34
N ASP A 21 -10.47 -1.16 -4.07
CA ASP A 21 -10.08 -2.47 -3.58
C ASP A 21 -11.30 -3.41 -3.50
N ARG A 22 -11.12 -4.62 -3.00
CA ARG A 22 -12.21 -5.60 -2.89
C ARG A 22 -13.30 -5.22 -1.88
N LYS A 23 -13.05 -4.24 -1.03
CA LYS A 23 -14.06 -3.69 -0.11
C LYS A 23 -14.80 -2.51 -0.71
N GLY A 24 -14.36 -2.03 -1.88
CA GLY A 24 -14.93 -0.86 -2.54
C GLY A 24 -14.29 0.46 -2.13
N GLU A 25 -13.22 0.41 -1.33
CA GLU A 25 -12.48 1.59 -0.92
C GLU A 25 -11.40 1.93 -1.94
N HIS A 26 -11.18 3.21 -2.19
CA HIS A 26 -10.13 3.63 -3.10
C HIS A 26 -8.74 3.22 -2.59
N ILE A 27 -7.95 2.59 -3.47
CA ILE A 27 -6.58 2.18 -3.15
C ILE A 27 -5.74 3.41 -2.81
N ASN A 28 -5.13 3.40 -1.64
CA ASN A 28 -4.29 4.48 -1.12
C ASN A 28 -2.84 4.01 -0.98
N ALA A 29 -2.16 3.88 -2.12
CA ALA A 29 -0.80 3.38 -2.21
C ALA A 29 -0.01 4.16 -3.27
N HIS A 30 0.29 5.43 -2.93
CA HIS A 30 0.91 6.37 -3.87
C HIS A 30 2.40 6.08 -4.10
N GLY A 31 2.89 6.40 -5.30
CA GLY A 31 4.30 6.25 -5.68
C GLY A 31 4.81 4.81 -5.58
N GLY A 32 3.92 3.86 -5.64
CA GLY A 32 4.15 2.49 -5.22
C GLY A 32 5.17 1.69 -6.00
N GLY A 33 5.51 0.56 -5.42
CA GLY A 33 6.32 -0.50 -6.02
C GLY A 33 5.64 -1.85 -5.89
N LEU A 34 5.88 -2.71 -6.85
CA LEU A 34 5.34 -4.06 -6.89
C LEU A 34 6.42 -5.08 -6.54
N LEU A 35 6.03 -6.06 -5.72
CA LEU A 35 6.79 -7.26 -5.45
C LEU A 35 5.94 -8.46 -5.85
N PHE A 36 6.50 -9.38 -6.62
CA PHE A 36 5.89 -10.69 -6.86
C PHE A 36 6.55 -11.71 -5.93
N HIS A 37 5.75 -12.41 -5.15
CA HIS A 37 6.23 -13.42 -4.22
C HIS A 37 5.18 -14.51 -4.00
N GLU A 38 5.59 -15.76 -4.13
CA GLU A 38 4.73 -16.94 -3.89
C GLU A 38 3.35 -16.89 -4.59
N GLY A 39 3.35 -16.49 -5.86
CA GLY A 39 2.16 -16.47 -6.69
C GLY A 39 1.25 -15.24 -6.51
N LYS A 40 1.66 -14.28 -5.69
CA LYS A 40 0.93 -13.03 -5.49
C LYS A 40 1.78 -11.81 -5.79
N TYR A 41 1.10 -10.75 -6.22
CA TYR A 41 1.65 -9.41 -6.33
C TYR A 41 1.34 -8.64 -5.07
N TYR A 42 2.32 -7.89 -4.57
CA TYR A 42 2.17 -6.99 -3.43
C TYR A 42 2.50 -5.58 -3.89
N TRP A 43 1.56 -4.68 -3.70
CA TRP A 43 1.71 -3.27 -4.02
C TRP A 43 1.93 -2.48 -2.73
N TYR A 44 3.14 -1.99 -2.53
CA TYR A 44 3.51 -1.11 -1.43
C TYR A 44 3.44 0.33 -1.91
N GLY A 45 2.76 1.19 -1.18
CA GLY A 45 2.66 2.58 -1.54
C GLY A 45 2.44 3.47 -0.32
N GLU A 46 2.77 4.72 -0.50
CA GLU A 46 2.59 5.73 0.52
C GLU A 46 1.09 5.97 0.76
N ASN A 47 0.67 5.90 2.01
CA ASN A 47 -0.66 6.35 2.39
C ASN A 47 -0.65 7.88 2.44
N ARG A 48 -1.64 8.49 1.81
CA ARG A 48 -1.83 9.94 1.83
C ARG A 48 -3.24 10.29 2.28
N PRO A 49 -3.42 11.32 3.11
CA PRO A 49 -4.75 11.83 3.41
C PRO A 49 -5.40 12.36 2.12
N ALA A 50 -6.71 12.48 2.13
CA ALA A 50 -7.48 12.94 0.96
C ALA A 50 -7.02 14.32 0.41
N ARG A 51 -6.35 15.10 1.24
CA ARG A 51 -5.71 16.38 0.88
C ARG A 51 -4.39 16.53 1.61
N GLY A 52 -3.33 16.79 0.87
CA GLY A 52 -1.99 17.03 1.43
C GLY A 52 -0.93 16.05 0.93
N PHE A 53 0.30 16.24 1.40
CA PHE A 53 1.47 15.48 0.98
C PHE A 53 2.13 14.70 2.12
N THR A 54 1.67 14.89 3.34
CA THR A 54 2.25 14.22 4.51
C THR A 54 1.62 12.86 4.75
N THR A 55 2.45 11.90 5.10
CA THR A 55 2.03 10.56 5.49
C THR A 55 1.56 10.58 6.94
N GLU A 56 0.35 10.06 7.20
CA GLU A 56 -0.17 9.94 8.56
C GLU A 56 0.01 8.54 9.13
N VAL A 57 -0.08 7.53 8.29
CA VAL A 57 0.00 6.13 8.72
C VAL A 57 1.24 5.40 8.21
N GLY A 58 1.85 5.85 7.12
CA GLY A 58 3.07 5.27 6.57
C GLY A 58 2.89 4.62 5.21
N VAL A 59 3.34 3.38 5.08
CA VAL A 59 3.27 2.59 3.86
C VAL A 59 2.19 1.54 3.97
N GLU A 60 1.19 1.63 3.08
CA GLU A 60 0.16 0.60 2.91
C GLU A 60 0.64 -0.52 2.01
N VAL A 61 0.05 -1.69 2.17
CA VAL A 61 0.27 -2.82 1.28
C VAL A 61 -1.05 -3.48 0.86
N TYR A 62 -1.15 -3.73 -0.43
CA TYR A 62 -2.26 -4.46 -1.05
C TYR A 62 -1.72 -5.71 -1.73
N SER A 63 -2.53 -6.75 -1.81
CA SER A 63 -2.18 -7.97 -2.54
C SER A 63 -3.15 -8.30 -3.64
N SER A 64 -2.66 -8.92 -4.70
CA SER A 64 -3.47 -9.33 -5.85
C SER A 64 -2.88 -10.56 -6.53
N SER A 65 -3.74 -11.38 -7.12
CA SER A 65 -3.32 -12.48 -7.98
C SER A 65 -3.42 -12.14 -9.48
N ASP A 66 -4.04 -11.02 -9.84
CA ASP A 66 -4.34 -10.64 -11.23
C ASP A 66 -3.94 -9.22 -11.61
N LEU A 67 -3.33 -8.45 -10.69
CA LEU A 67 -2.94 -7.02 -10.86
C LEU A 67 -4.14 -6.08 -11.06
N MET A 68 -5.35 -6.56 -10.93
CA MET A 68 -6.56 -5.78 -11.16
C MET A 68 -7.42 -5.68 -9.90
N ASN A 69 -7.59 -6.79 -9.22
CA ASN A 69 -8.36 -6.89 -7.99
C ASN A 69 -7.41 -6.97 -6.79
N TRP A 70 -7.50 -5.99 -5.91
CA TRP A 70 -6.57 -5.80 -4.81
C TRP A 70 -7.25 -5.96 -3.45
N GLU A 71 -6.61 -6.67 -2.55
CA GLU A 71 -7.01 -6.77 -1.15
C GLU A 71 -6.13 -5.88 -0.30
N ASP A 72 -6.75 -5.09 0.56
CA ASP A 72 -6.06 -4.29 1.56
C ASP A 72 -5.49 -5.22 2.65
N GLU A 73 -4.17 -5.26 2.75
CA GLU A 73 -3.44 -6.06 3.76
C GLU A 73 -3.01 -5.20 4.96
N GLY A 74 -3.32 -3.90 4.94
CA GLY A 74 -3.04 -2.98 6.00
C GLY A 74 -1.70 -2.25 5.88
N VAL A 75 -1.20 -1.77 7.01
CA VAL A 75 0.01 -0.93 7.08
C VAL A 75 1.26 -1.82 7.19
N ALA A 76 2.14 -1.72 6.20
CA ALA A 76 3.40 -2.44 6.18
C ALA A 76 4.48 -1.76 7.03
N LEU A 77 4.49 -0.42 7.06
CA LEU A 77 5.41 0.37 7.87
C LEU A 77 4.65 1.60 8.38
N ALA A 78 4.42 1.65 9.68
CA ALA A 78 3.75 2.77 10.32
C ALA A 78 4.73 3.91 10.64
N VAL A 79 4.23 5.15 10.60
CA VAL A 79 4.97 6.27 11.21
C VAL A 79 5.09 6.05 12.71
N SER A 80 6.14 6.61 13.30
CA SER A 80 6.35 6.60 14.75
C SER A 80 5.57 7.74 15.41
N GLU A 81 4.97 7.44 16.56
CA GLU A 81 4.37 8.46 17.43
C GLU A 81 5.43 9.11 18.35
N GLU A 82 6.66 8.61 18.35
CA GLU A 82 7.77 9.15 19.15
C GLU A 82 8.37 10.38 18.48
N ALA A 83 8.32 11.52 19.18
CA ALA A 83 8.91 12.75 18.69
C ALA A 83 10.43 12.63 18.52
N GLY A 84 10.93 13.09 17.37
CA GLY A 84 12.36 13.02 17.03
C GLY A 84 12.79 11.66 16.43
N HIS A 85 11.85 10.74 16.22
CA HIS A 85 12.13 9.52 15.48
C HIS A 85 12.31 9.83 13.98
N ASP A 86 13.18 9.09 13.28
CA ASP A 86 13.45 9.32 11.85
C ASP A 86 12.19 9.30 10.99
N ILE A 87 11.23 8.44 11.33
CA ILE A 87 9.92 8.36 10.66
C ILE A 87 8.79 8.82 11.56
N GLU A 88 8.95 9.95 12.25
CA GLU A 88 7.89 10.50 13.09
C GLU A 88 6.67 10.92 12.25
N ARG A 89 5.51 11.05 12.92
CA ARG A 89 4.27 11.50 12.29
C ARG A 89 4.48 12.85 11.57
N GLY A 90 4.02 12.90 10.33
CA GLY A 90 4.16 14.06 9.46
C GLY A 90 5.36 14.03 8.55
N CYS A 91 6.28 13.06 8.70
CA CYS A 91 7.33 12.82 7.72
C CYS A 91 6.73 12.39 6.37
N ILE A 92 7.50 12.56 5.32
CA ILE A 92 7.13 12.11 3.98
C ILE A 92 7.91 10.84 3.67
N MET A 93 7.20 9.74 3.49
CA MET A 93 7.76 8.46 3.07
C MET A 93 7.31 8.16 1.65
N GLU A 94 8.21 8.33 0.67
CA GLU A 94 7.86 8.24 -0.74
C GLU A 94 8.48 7.04 -1.44
N ARG A 95 7.78 6.59 -2.46
CA ARG A 95 8.26 5.61 -3.45
C ARG A 95 8.82 4.34 -2.84
N PRO A 96 8.10 3.70 -1.91
CA PRO A 96 8.59 2.48 -1.27
C PRO A 96 8.81 1.38 -2.32
N LYS A 97 9.94 0.69 -2.17
CA LYS A 97 10.27 -0.50 -2.96
C LYS A 97 10.67 -1.61 -2.00
N VAL A 98 10.07 -2.77 -2.19
CA VAL A 98 10.38 -3.95 -1.37
C VAL A 98 11.04 -4.99 -2.24
N VAL A 99 12.17 -5.50 -1.75
CA VAL A 99 12.91 -6.59 -2.38
C VAL A 99 13.13 -7.71 -1.38
N ARG A 100 13.20 -8.94 -1.86
CA ARG A 100 13.53 -10.08 -1.04
C ARG A 100 15.01 -10.43 -1.20
N ASN A 101 15.72 -10.55 -0.09
CA ASN A 101 17.09 -11.05 -0.08
C ASN A 101 17.06 -12.60 -0.17
N PRO A 102 17.52 -13.21 -1.28
CA PRO A 102 17.43 -14.65 -1.46
C PRO A 102 18.33 -15.44 -0.49
N LYS A 103 19.38 -14.83 0.03
CA LYS A 103 20.31 -15.48 0.97
C LYS A 103 19.74 -15.59 2.37
N THR A 104 19.04 -14.56 2.82
CA THR A 104 18.52 -14.48 4.20
C THR A 104 17.02 -14.76 4.28
N GLY A 105 16.30 -14.71 3.15
CA GLY A 105 14.84 -14.77 3.10
C GLY A 105 14.13 -13.51 3.61
N LYS A 106 14.89 -12.50 4.05
CA LYS A 106 14.33 -11.25 4.57
C LYS A 106 13.85 -10.34 3.45
N PHE A 107 12.79 -9.59 3.74
CA PHE A 107 12.31 -8.50 2.90
C PHE A 107 12.93 -7.20 3.37
N VAL A 108 13.33 -6.36 2.42
CA VAL A 108 13.95 -5.06 2.67
C VAL A 108 13.13 -4.02 1.95
N MET A 109 12.67 -3.00 2.69
CA MET A 109 11.98 -1.85 2.13
C MET A 109 12.95 -0.67 2.03
N LEU A 110 13.02 -0.08 0.85
CA LEU A 110 13.76 1.15 0.58
C LEU A 110 12.73 2.23 0.22
N PHE A 111 12.87 3.40 0.78
CA PHE A 111 11.97 4.53 0.52
C PHE A 111 12.72 5.86 0.67
N HIS A 112 12.18 6.91 0.06
CA HIS A 112 12.62 8.28 0.25
C HIS A 112 11.98 8.84 1.51
N LEU A 113 12.77 9.48 2.36
CA LEU A 113 12.32 10.07 3.62
C LEU A 113 12.63 11.57 3.64
N GLU A 114 11.62 12.39 3.93
CA GLU A 114 11.70 13.82 4.20
C GLU A 114 10.97 14.21 5.47
#